data_0f8479aef79ae902af30cacdb372daa7
#
_entry.id   0f8479aef79ae902af30cacdb372daa7
#
_cell.length_a   1.000
_cell.length_b   1.000
_cell.length_c   1.000
_cell.angle_alpha   90.00
_cell.angle_beta   90.00
_cell.angle_gamma   90.00
#
_symmetry.space_group_name_H-M   'P 1'
#
loop_
_entity.id
_entity.type
_entity.pdbx_description
1 polymer ?
#
loop_
_entity_poly.entity_id
_entity_poly.type
_entity_poly.pdbx_seq_one_letter_code
_entity_poly.pdbx_strand_id
1 'polypeptide(L)'
;MQRTELASLYKATPADGSKVTVCGWAKTVRDSKNIGFISLSDGSCYKPVQIVFQADKLANYAEIAKCGLYTSFEVTGTLVVTPGAKQPFEINADEITVLGACGGDYPLQKKKMGMDYLRTMTHLRPRTNTFNAAFRVRGQAAFALHQFFHEHGFTYVHTPIFTGSDCERAGEMFQVTTLDLNDIPRNDEGGVDYTKDFFKRPVNLTVSGQLEAEAMAMALGNVYTFGPTFRAEKSYDTRHAAEFWMIEPEMAFADLNTYLETAEAMTRYVIRYLLDNCPDELAFFNQFFDKGLIERLELVASSDFARVTYTDAIELLKKNNDNFQYKVEWGTDLQTEHERYLTEQIFKKPVFVTDYPKEIKAFYMRQNEDGKTVAAADMLVPGIGELIGGSQREERLDVLESRMKELGLNTADYDWYLDLRRYGSVKHAGYGLGFERLLMYVTGIPNIRDVIPFPRTCGGF
;
A
#
# COMPACT_ATOMS: atom_id res chain seq x y z
N MET A 1 14.65 12.65 34.07
CA MET A 1 15.28 13.12 32.80
C MET A 1 14.29 12.99 31.67
N GLN A 2 14.36 13.83 30.65
CA GLN A 2 13.50 13.66 29.45
C GLN A 2 13.98 12.45 28.65
N ARG A 3 13.06 11.57 28.25
CA ARG A 3 13.35 10.38 27.42
C ARG A 3 13.98 10.80 26.09
N THR A 4 15.07 10.12 25.70
CA THR A 4 15.72 10.28 24.41
C THR A 4 15.27 9.14 23.45
N GLU A 5 14.83 9.49 22.24
CA GLU A 5 14.47 8.49 21.22
C GLU A 5 15.72 7.93 20.52
N LEU A 6 15.71 6.62 20.25
CA LEU A 6 16.82 5.96 19.55
C LEU A 6 17.05 6.53 18.16
N ALA A 7 15.99 6.91 17.44
CA ALA A 7 16.11 7.56 16.13
C ALA A 7 16.98 8.83 16.21
N SER A 8 16.81 9.63 17.25
CA SER A 8 17.60 10.85 17.49
C SER A 8 19.07 10.51 17.74
N LEU A 9 19.36 9.44 18.52
CA LEU A 9 20.74 8.98 18.79
C LEU A 9 21.43 8.47 17.51
N TYR A 10 20.71 7.77 16.65
CA TYR A 10 21.25 7.30 15.36
C TYR A 10 21.43 8.43 14.35
N LYS A 11 20.57 9.45 14.36
CA LYS A 11 20.66 10.61 13.47
C LYS A 11 21.81 11.55 13.84
N ALA A 12 22.01 11.78 15.14
CA ALA A 12 23.03 12.65 15.68
C ALA A 12 23.57 12.04 16.99
N THR A 13 24.55 11.13 16.85
CA THR A 13 25.15 10.45 18.01
C THR A 13 25.80 11.48 18.93
N PRO A 14 25.39 11.55 20.22
CA PRO A 14 26.01 12.43 21.20
C PRO A 14 27.50 12.09 21.41
N ALA A 15 28.22 13.01 22.03
CA ALA A 15 29.61 12.78 22.39
C ALA A 15 29.76 11.54 23.29
N ASP A 16 30.91 10.85 23.15
CA ASP A 16 31.28 9.74 24.02
C ASP A 16 31.22 10.17 25.50
N GLY A 17 30.68 9.32 26.35
CA GLY A 17 30.46 9.63 27.76
C GLY A 17 29.17 10.41 28.08
N SER A 18 28.34 10.77 27.11
CA SER A 18 27.07 11.46 27.32
C SER A 18 26.08 10.63 28.14
N LYS A 19 25.36 11.25 29.08
CA LYS A 19 24.28 10.61 29.83
C LYS A 19 23.00 10.67 29.02
N VAL A 20 22.33 9.52 28.89
CA VAL A 20 21.06 9.38 28.19
C VAL A 20 20.06 8.54 29.01
N THR A 21 18.78 8.83 28.86
CA THR A 21 17.70 7.98 29.35
C THR A 21 16.86 7.52 28.18
N VAL A 22 16.74 6.21 28.00
CA VAL A 22 15.97 5.56 26.92
C VAL A 22 14.93 4.63 27.51
N CYS A 23 13.75 4.54 26.87
CA CYS A 23 12.71 3.58 27.23
C CYS A 23 12.44 2.68 26.03
N GLY A 24 12.17 1.42 26.26
CA GLY A 24 11.86 0.51 25.14
C GLY A 24 11.60 -0.93 25.56
N TRP A 25 11.45 -1.78 24.58
CA TRP A 25 11.19 -3.21 24.75
C TRP A 25 12.42 -4.04 24.40
N ALA A 26 12.70 -5.06 25.22
CA ALA A 26 13.79 -5.99 24.97
C ALA A 26 13.49 -6.91 23.79
N LYS A 27 14.22 -6.78 22.71
CA LYS A 27 14.29 -7.77 21.64
C LYS A 27 15.04 -9.04 22.08
N THR A 28 16.06 -8.86 22.94
CA THR A 28 16.79 -9.94 23.57
C THR A 28 17.32 -9.50 24.93
N VAL A 29 17.36 -10.41 25.88
CA VAL A 29 18.13 -10.30 27.12
C VAL A 29 19.10 -11.47 27.14
N ARG A 30 20.38 -11.20 27.43
CA ARG A 30 21.43 -12.21 27.56
C ARG A 30 22.25 -11.95 28.79
N ASP A 31 22.50 -12.97 29.57
CA ASP A 31 23.34 -12.97 30.76
C ASP A 31 24.66 -13.71 30.48
N SER A 32 25.78 -13.14 30.90
CA SER A 32 27.11 -13.72 30.88
C SER A 32 27.73 -13.68 32.29
N LYS A 33 26.99 -14.10 33.29
CA LYS A 33 27.36 -14.17 34.73
C LYS A 33 27.49 -12.82 35.43
N ASN A 34 28.40 -11.94 35.00
CA ASN A 34 28.63 -10.62 35.63
C ASN A 34 28.32 -9.46 34.71
N ILE A 35 28.11 -9.74 33.41
CA ILE A 35 27.77 -8.74 32.40
C ILE A 35 26.56 -9.26 31.62
N GLY A 36 25.54 -8.42 31.47
CA GLY A 36 24.37 -8.73 30.65
C GLY A 36 24.19 -7.74 29.51
N PHE A 37 23.42 -8.15 28.53
CA PHE A 37 23.16 -7.38 27.31
C PHE A 37 21.67 -7.39 27.00
N ILE A 38 21.09 -6.20 26.82
CA ILE A 38 19.72 -6.04 26.31
C ILE A 38 19.82 -5.42 24.93
N SER A 39 19.20 -6.04 23.93
CA SER A 39 18.91 -5.38 22.65
C SER A 39 17.58 -4.66 22.81
N LEU A 40 17.61 -3.34 22.98
CA LEU A 40 16.45 -2.50 23.29
C LEU A 40 15.95 -1.79 22.03
N SER A 41 14.64 -1.81 21.79
CA SER A 41 13.98 -1.07 20.71
C SER A 41 12.88 -0.21 21.31
N ASP A 42 12.86 1.09 20.97
CA ASP A 42 11.83 2.03 21.42
C ASP A 42 10.73 2.27 20.36
N GLY A 43 10.88 1.63 19.18
CA GLY A 43 9.96 1.81 18.07
C GLY A 43 10.19 3.06 17.21
N SER A 44 11.07 3.98 17.61
CA SER A 44 11.34 5.22 16.85
C SER A 44 12.16 4.96 15.56
N CYS A 45 12.99 3.90 15.55
CA CYS A 45 13.74 3.43 14.38
C CYS A 45 13.76 1.90 14.30
N TYR A 46 14.22 1.36 13.16
CA TYR A 46 14.30 -0.09 12.95
C TYR A 46 15.43 -0.74 13.76
N LYS A 47 16.57 -0.03 13.90
CA LYS A 47 17.75 -0.51 14.65
C LYS A 47 17.52 -0.47 16.15
N PRO A 48 17.71 -1.60 16.87
CA PRO A 48 17.76 -1.58 18.33
C PRO A 48 19.13 -1.06 18.81
N VAL A 49 19.19 -0.56 20.04
CA VAL A 49 20.45 -0.24 20.73
C VAL A 49 20.87 -1.37 21.69
N GLN A 50 22.16 -1.59 21.84
CA GLN A 50 22.69 -2.49 22.88
C GLN A 50 22.83 -1.74 24.21
N ILE A 51 22.16 -2.28 25.22
CA ILE A 51 22.35 -1.88 26.61
C ILE A 51 23.28 -2.89 27.26
N VAL A 52 24.35 -2.43 27.88
CA VAL A 52 25.29 -3.25 28.67
C VAL A 52 24.99 -2.99 30.14
N PHE A 53 24.79 -4.04 30.93
CA PHE A 53 24.54 -3.92 32.36
C PHE A 53 25.45 -4.87 33.16
N GLN A 54 25.89 -4.45 34.34
CA GLN A 54 26.93 -5.11 35.12
C GLN A 54 26.43 -5.42 36.53
N ALA A 55 26.82 -6.59 37.05
CA ALA A 55 26.37 -7.08 38.35
C ALA A 55 26.95 -6.27 39.53
N ASP A 56 28.11 -5.66 39.36
CA ASP A 56 28.77 -4.79 40.35
C ASP A 56 28.16 -3.38 40.42
N LYS A 57 27.39 -2.98 39.38
CA LYS A 57 26.77 -1.66 39.31
C LYS A 57 25.28 -1.65 39.64
N LEU A 58 24.59 -2.74 39.31
CA LEU A 58 23.13 -2.81 39.40
C LEU A 58 22.67 -3.78 40.50
N ALA A 59 22.06 -3.30 41.53
CA ALA A 59 21.53 -4.12 42.63
C ALA A 59 20.45 -5.11 42.17
N ASN A 60 19.70 -4.77 41.12
CA ASN A 60 18.66 -5.59 40.51
C ASN A 60 19.14 -6.41 39.30
N TYR A 61 20.46 -6.60 39.12
CA TYR A 61 21.05 -7.38 38.01
C TYR A 61 20.38 -8.74 37.82
N ALA A 62 20.20 -9.50 38.91
CA ALA A 62 19.64 -10.86 38.84
C ALA A 62 18.17 -10.89 38.42
N GLU A 63 17.41 -9.83 38.67
CA GLU A 63 16.04 -9.63 38.20
C GLU A 63 16.02 -9.35 36.72
N ILE A 64 16.83 -8.39 36.26
CA ILE A 64 16.92 -7.99 34.85
C ILE A 64 17.38 -9.15 33.98
N ALA A 65 18.38 -9.93 34.43
CA ALA A 65 18.92 -11.09 33.72
C ALA A 65 17.88 -12.19 33.44
N LYS A 66 16.80 -12.25 34.25
CA LYS A 66 15.69 -13.21 34.10
C LYS A 66 14.52 -12.68 33.28
N CYS A 67 14.54 -11.40 32.89
CA CYS A 67 13.45 -10.80 32.13
C CYS A 67 13.28 -11.46 30.76
N GLY A 68 12.03 -11.68 30.36
CA GLY A 68 11.66 -12.24 29.08
C GLY A 68 11.76 -11.25 27.92
N LEU A 69 11.58 -11.78 26.72
CA LEU A 69 11.42 -10.97 25.49
C LEU A 69 10.25 -10.02 25.67
N TYR A 70 10.38 -8.82 25.11
CA TYR A 70 9.37 -7.75 25.18
C TYR A 70 9.06 -7.19 26.58
N THR A 71 9.83 -7.55 27.62
CA THR A 71 9.84 -6.74 28.85
C THR A 71 10.21 -5.32 28.50
N SER A 72 9.47 -4.36 29.02
CA SER A 72 9.73 -2.93 28.83
C SER A 72 10.61 -2.39 29.95
N PHE A 73 11.59 -1.57 29.57
CA PHE A 73 12.58 -0.99 30.47
C PHE A 73 12.68 0.52 30.28
N GLU A 74 12.97 1.21 31.37
CA GLU A 74 13.63 2.51 31.37
C GLU A 74 15.09 2.29 31.76
N VAL A 75 16.00 2.86 30.97
CA VAL A 75 17.45 2.72 31.15
C VAL A 75 18.08 4.10 31.18
N THR A 76 18.72 4.45 32.26
CA THR A 76 19.60 5.62 32.38
C THR A 76 21.05 5.12 32.37
N GLY A 77 21.87 5.68 31.49
CA GLY A 77 23.24 5.21 31.33
C GLY A 77 24.15 6.17 30.56
N THR A 78 25.38 5.72 30.38
CA THR A 78 26.41 6.43 29.65
C THR A 78 26.51 5.85 28.24
N LEU A 79 26.35 6.70 27.21
CA LEU A 79 26.59 6.33 25.83
C LEU A 79 28.09 6.15 25.59
N VAL A 80 28.46 5.03 24.98
CA VAL A 80 29.83 4.69 24.61
C VAL A 80 29.91 4.49 23.12
N VAL A 81 30.70 5.29 22.44
CA VAL A 81 30.93 5.17 21.00
C VAL A 81 31.82 3.97 20.74
N THR A 82 31.43 3.12 19.81
CA THR A 82 32.11 1.84 19.47
C THR A 82 32.62 1.82 18.02
N PRO A 83 33.72 2.55 17.71
CA PRO A 83 34.23 2.64 16.34
C PRO A 83 34.63 1.26 15.82
N GLY A 84 34.17 0.92 14.61
CA GLY A 84 34.51 -0.36 13.98
C GLY A 84 33.70 -1.56 14.48
N ALA A 85 32.81 -1.40 15.46
CA ALA A 85 31.84 -2.42 15.86
C ALA A 85 30.64 -2.46 14.92
N LYS A 86 29.82 -3.50 15.04
CA LYS A 86 28.59 -3.66 14.25
C LYS A 86 27.59 -2.51 14.46
N GLN A 87 27.56 -1.94 15.65
CA GLN A 87 26.76 -0.78 16.04
C GLN A 87 27.67 0.43 16.34
N PRO A 88 27.25 1.67 16.04
CA PRO A 88 28.09 2.85 16.22
C PRO A 88 28.30 3.22 17.70
N PHE A 89 27.40 2.81 18.60
CA PHE A 89 27.45 3.06 20.03
C PHE A 89 26.68 1.99 20.80
N GLU A 90 26.92 1.94 22.11
CA GLU A 90 26.12 1.19 23.08
C GLU A 90 25.83 2.08 24.30
N ILE A 91 24.97 1.65 25.20
CA ILE A 91 24.65 2.35 26.44
C ILE A 91 25.05 1.47 27.62
N ASN A 92 26.02 1.93 28.41
CA ASN A 92 26.40 1.31 29.67
C ASN A 92 25.44 1.80 30.77
N ALA A 93 24.57 0.90 31.23
CA ALA A 93 23.54 1.24 32.20
C ALA A 93 24.10 1.58 33.57
N ASP A 94 23.63 2.71 34.14
CA ASP A 94 23.82 3.08 35.54
C ASP A 94 22.58 2.67 36.36
N GLU A 95 21.39 2.72 35.73
CA GLU A 95 20.13 2.34 36.35
C GLU A 95 19.20 1.69 35.29
N ILE A 96 18.52 0.62 35.65
CA ILE A 96 17.50 -0.03 34.85
C ILE A 96 16.26 -0.28 35.69
N THR A 97 15.13 0.27 35.26
CA THR A 97 13.81 0.04 35.86
C THR A 97 12.96 -0.84 34.92
N VAL A 98 12.37 -1.91 35.45
CA VAL A 98 11.37 -2.71 34.76
C VAL A 98 10.05 -1.95 34.79
N LEU A 99 9.57 -1.50 33.63
CA LEU A 99 8.28 -0.79 33.49
C LEU A 99 7.11 -1.77 33.35
N GLY A 100 7.32 -2.87 32.66
CA GLY A 100 6.31 -3.91 32.46
C GLY A 100 6.96 -5.25 32.13
N ALA A 101 6.76 -6.23 33.00
CA ALA A 101 7.28 -7.58 32.79
C ALA A 101 6.51 -8.31 31.69
N CYS A 102 7.21 -9.16 30.95
CA CYS A 102 6.61 -10.04 29.96
C CYS A 102 6.70 -11.50 30.46
N GLY A 103 5.57 -12.18 30.52
CA GLY A 103 5.49 -13.55 31.00
C GLY A 103 6.17 -14.58 30.11
N GLY A 104 6.45 -15.77 30.68
CA GLY A 104 7.06 -16.87 29.94
C GLY A 104 6.15 -17.49 28.86
N ASP A 105 4.87 -17.20 28.91
CA ASP A 105 3.83 -17.58 27.93
C ASP A 105 3.74 -16.69 26.70
N TYR A 106 4.62 -15.67 26.61
CA TYR A 106 4.66 -14.76 25.45
C TYR A 106 4.84 -15.55 24.14
N PRO A 107 3.90 -15.44 23.16
CA PRO A 107 3.85 -16.35 22.03
C PRO A 107 4.95 -16.11 20.99
N LEU A 108 5.49 -14.89 20.90
CA LEU A 108 6.51 -14.53 19.92
C LEU A 108 7.92 -14.83 20.48
N GLN A 109 8.29 -16.11 20.47
CA GLN A 109 9.58 -16.58 20.93
C GLN A 109 10.69 -16.43 19.84
N LYS A 110 11.98 -16.61 20.23
CA LYS A 110 13.18 -16.52 19.35
C LYS A 110 13.26 -17.63 18.29
N LYS A 111 12.19 -18.23 17.86
CA LYS A 111 12.17 -19.24 16.79
C LYS A 111 11.63 -18.63 15.49
N LYS A 112 12.02 -19.20 14.36
CA LYS A 112 11.41 -18.83 13.07
C LYS A 112 9.91 -19.19 13.10
N MET A 113 9.05 -18.21 12.91
CA MET A 113 7.61 -18.38 12.85
C MET A 113 7.14 -18.21 11.42
N GLY A 114 6.21 -19.06 10.98
CA GLY A 114 5.58 -18.93 9.67
C GLY A 114 4.63 -17.74 9.62
N MET A 115 4.44 -17.17 8.43
CA MET A 115 3.53 -16.03 8.23
C MET A 115 2.09 -16.40 8.60
N ASP A 116 1.64 -17.61 8.31
CA ASP A 116 0.29 -18.07 8.66
C ASP A 116 0.05 -18.06 10.18
N TYR A 117 1.04 -18.51 10.96
CA TYR A 117 0.96 -18.41 12.42
C TYR A 117 0.90 -16.96 12.90
N LEU A 118 1.69 -16.08 12.31
CA LEU A 118 1.69 -14.65 12.68
C LEU A 118 0.38 -13.94 12.30
N ARG A 119 -0.34 -14.43 11.28
CA ARG A 119 -1.69 -13.93 10.95
C ARG A 119 -2.74 -14.24 12.00
N THR A 120 -2.56 -15.29 12.82
CA THR A 120 -3.47 -15.62 13.92
C THR A 120 -3.36 -14.64 15.10
N MET A 121 -2.32 -13.80 15.12
CA MET A 121 -2.07 -12.81 16.18
C MET A 121 -1.68 -11.45 15.62
N THR A 122 -2.57 -10.89 14.80
CA THR A 122 -2.35 -9.60 14.10
C THR A 122 -1.97 -8.45 15.04
N HIS A 123 -2.49 -8.45 16.28
CA HIS A 123 -2.20 -7.45 17.31
C HIS A 123 -0.77 -7.55 17.91
N LEU A 124 -0.11 -8.70 17.81
CA LEU A 124 1.26 -8.89 18.30
C LEU A 124 2.31 -8.92 17.19
N ARG A 125 1.94 -9.32 15.96
CA ARG A 125 2.91 -9.48 14.87
C ARG A 125 3.70 -8.21 14.54
N PRO A 126 3.25 -6.95 14.79
CA PRO A 126 4.07 -5.74 14.61
C PRO A 126 5.37 -5.75 15.44
N ARG A 127 5.41 -6.56 16.50
CA ARG A 127 6.60 -6.72 17.35
C ARG A 127 7.72 -7.55 16.70
N THR A 128 7.43 -8.30 15.62
CA THR A 128 8.45 -9.04 14.85
C THR A 128 9.24 -8.10 13.94
N ASN A 129 10.45 -8.50 13.56
CA ASN A 129 11.27 -7.67 12.66
C ASN A 129 10.62 -7.46 11.30
N THR A 130 9.99 -8.51 10.75
CA THR A 130 9.30 -8.48 9.46
C THR A 130 8.19 -7.43 9.43
N PHE A 131 7.26 -7.51 10.38
CA PHE A 131 6.10 -6.61 10.41
C PHE A 131 6.47 -5.21 10.92
N ASN A 132 7.47 -5.10 11.78
CA ASN A 132 8.03 -3.80 12.14
C ASN A 132 8.57 -3.07 10.91
N ALA A 133 9.40 -3.76 10.11
CA ALA A 133 9.91 -3.20 8.85
C ALA A 133 8.77 -2.88 7.86
N ALA A 134 7.81 -3.81 7.65
CA ALA A 134 6.71 -3.62 6.71
C ALA A 134 5.86 -2.39 7.04
N PHE A 135 5.48 -2.22 8.31
CA PHE A 135 4.62 -1.11 8.71
C PHE A 135 5.36 0.23 8.79
N ARG A 136 6.69 0.22 8.97
CA ARG A 136 7.53 1.42 8.82
C ARG A 136 7.59 1.86 7.37
N VAL A 137 7.86 0.94 6.45
CA VAL A 137 7.83 1.22 5.00
C VAL A 137 6.44 1.69 4.58
N ARG A 138 5.34 1.08 5.09
CA ARG A 138 3.96 1.53 4.84
C ARG A 138 3.75 2.99 5.25
N GLY A 139 4.19 3.36 6.45
CA GLY A 139 4.07 4.75 6.94
C GLY A 139 4.85 5.74 6.09
N GLN A 140 6.09 5.41 5.72
CA GLN A 140 6.94 6.26 4.88
C GLN A 140 6.42 6.37 3.44
N ALA A 141 5.91 5.28 2.87
CA ALA A 141 5.30 5.28 1.54
C ALA A 141 4.05 6.17 1.49
N ALA A 142 3.19 6.10 2.52
CA ALA A 142 2.01 6.96 2.61
C ALA A 142 2.39 8.45 2.68
N PHE A 143 3.39 8.79 3.50
CA PHE A 143 3.89 10.15 3.59
C PHE A 143 4.50 10.63 2.26
N ALA A 144 5.32 9.80 1.61
CA ALA A 144 5.92 10.13 0.31
C ALA A 144 4.88 10.41 -0.77
N LEU A 145 3.78 9.66 -0.81
CA LEU A 145 2.65 9.91 -1.72
C LEU A 145 2.00 11.26 -1.45
N HIS A 146 1.66 11.57 -0.20
CA HIS A 146 1.11 12.87 0.15
C HIS A 146 2.07 14.02 -0.18
N GLN A 147 3.37 13.84 0.08
CA GLN A 147 4.38 14.84 -0.22
C GLN A 147 4.50 15.08 -1.73
N PHE A 148 4.56 14.01 -2.54
CA PHE A 148 4.60 14.13 -4.00
C PHE A 148 3.44 14.96 -4.53
N PHE A 149 2.21 14.60 -4.18
CA PHE A 149 1.03 15.29 -4.68
C PHE A 149 0.96 16.75 -4.22
N HIS A 150 1.31 17.01 -2.96
CA HIS A 150 1.37 18.37 -2.43
C HIS A 150 2.38 19.23 -3.17
N GLU A 151 3.60 18.74 -3.40
CA GLU A 151 4.66 19.44 -4.11
C GLU A 151 4.34 19.68 -5.60
N HIS A 152 3.46 18.85 -6.19
CA HIS A 152 3.01 18.98 -7.58
C HIS A 152 1.66 19.73 -7.73
N GLY A 153 1.20 20.39 -6.67
CA GLY A 153 0.03 21.26 -6.73
C GLY A 153 -1.32 20.54 -6.73
N PHE A 154 -1.37 19.29 -6.28
CA PHE A 154 -2.61 18.56 -6.12
C PHE A 154 -3.29 18.87 -4.78
N THR A 155 -4.61 18.98 -4.79
CA THR A 155 -5.43 19.09 -3.59
C THR A 155 -5.88 17.71 -3.13
N TYR A 156 -5.58 17.34 -1.86
CA TYR A 156 -6.16 16.15 -1.25
C TYR A 156 -7.66 16.35 -1.02
N VAL A 157 -8.47 15.42 -1.49
CA VAL A 157 -9.93 15.48 -1.33
C VAL A 157 -10.47 14.22 -0.67
N HIS A 158 -11.55 14.40 0.10
CA HIS A 158 -12.32 13.31 0.68
C HIS A 158 -13.43 12.90 -0.25
N THR A 159 -13.52 11.60 -0.56
CA THR A 159 -14.65 11.00 -1.29
C THR A 159 -15.44 10.08 -0.36
N PRO A 160 -16.76 9.96 -0.51
CA PRO A 160 -17.58 9.20 0.41
C PRO A 160 -17.27 7.70 0.34
N ILE A 161 -17.30 7.05 1.51
CA ILE A 161 -17.19 5.59 1.64
C ILE A 161 -18.53 4.91 1.30
N PHE A 162 -19.66 5.56 1.64
CA PHE A 162 -20.99 5.08 1.30
C PHE A 162 -21.38 5.60 -0.08
N THR A 163 -21.73 4.71 -0.99
CA THR A 163 -22.10 5.09 -2.35
C THR A 163 -23.36 4.38 -2.83
N GLY A 164 -24.11 5.03 -3.72
CA GLY A 164 -25.18 4.41 -4.48
C GLY A 164 -24.76 4.03 -5.91
N SER A 165 -23.50 4.28 -6.30
CA SER A 165 -23.00 4.07 -7.65
C SER A 165 -21.91 3.00 -7.68
N ASP A 166 -21.90 2.15 -8.70
CA ASP A 166 -20.84 1.18 -8.96
C ASP A 166 -19.90 1.71 -10.07
N CYS A 167 -18.77 2.28 -9.69
CA CYS A 167 -17.79 2.85 -10.60
C CYS A 167 -17.17 1.81 -11.53
N GLU A 168 -16.79 0.67 -10.97
CA GLU A 168 -16.00 -0.35 -11.68
C GLU A 168 -16.85 -1.46 -12.31
N ARG A 169 -18.16 -1.48 -12.05
CA ARG A 169 -19.02 -2.64 -12.35
C ARG A 169 -18.43 -3.94 -11.80
N ALA A 170 -17.75 -3.84 -10.66
CA ALA A 170 -17.07 -4.97 -10.02
C ALA A 170 -18.03 -6.03 -9.48
N GLY A 171 -19.34 -5.85 -9.65
CA GLY A 171 -20.40 -6.83 -9.42
C GLY A 171 -20.63 -7.25 -7.96
N GLU A 172 -19.62 -7.14 -7.11
CA GLU A 172 -19.68 -7.61 -5.72
C GLU A 172 -19.31 -6.48 -4.75
N MET A 173 -20.29 -5.61 -4.47
CA MET A 173 -20.16 -4.58 -3.45
C MET A 173 -20.69 -5.07 -2.09
N PHE A 174 -20.06 -4.64 -1.01
CA PHE A 174 -20.62 -4.83 0.33
C PHE A 174 -21.81 -3.89 0.50
N GLN A 175 -22.97 -4.46 0.74
CA GLN A 175 -24.18 -3.68 1.05
C GLN A 175 -24.14 -3.21 2.51
N VAL A 176 -24.55 -1.95 2.72
CA VAL A 176 -24.70 -1.35 4.05
C VAL A 176 -26.19 -1.16 4.34
N THR A 177 -26.65 -1.67 5.47
CA THR A 177 -28.04 -1.56 5.90
C THR A 177 -28.15 -1.49 7.42
N THR A 178 -29.19 -0.80 7.91
CA THR A 178 -29.60 -0.79 9.32
C THR A 178 -30.87 -1.59 9.55
N LEU A 179 -31.40 -2.24 8.51
CA LEU A 179 -32.56 -3.12 8.64
C LEU A 179 -32.21 -4.35 9.47
N ASP A 180 -33.18 -4.82 10.28
CA ASP A 180 -33.05 -6.10 10.98
C ASP A 180 -33.09 -7.24 9.95
N LEU A 181 -31.96 -7.98 9.82
CA LEU A 181 -31.86 -9.10 8.90
C LEU A 181 -32.76 -10.29 9.28
N ASN A 182 -33.28 -10.35 10.51
CA ASN A 182 -34.23 -11.38 10.94
C ASN A 182 -35.68 -11.00 10.60
N ASP A 183 -35.98 -9.71 10.35
CA ASP A 183 -37.32 -9.20 10.01
C ASP A 183 -37.20 -8.09 8.94
N ILE A 184 -36.85 -8.51 7.74
CA ILE A 184 -36.60 -7.59 6.61
C ILE A 184 -37.96 -7.09 6.08
N PRO A 185 -38.22 -5.75 6.13
CA PRO A 185 -39.43 -5.18 5.57
C PRO A 185 -39.47 -5.39 4.05
N ARG A 186 -40.66 -5.72 3.54
CA ARG A 186 -40.93 -5.99 2.13
C ARG A 186 -41.81 -4.92 1.53
N ASN A 187 -41.56 -4.57 0.27
CA ASN A 187 -42.41 -3.74 -0.55
C ASN A 187 -43.56 -4.58 -1.19
N ASP A 188 -44.48 -3.94 -1.88
CA ASP A 188 -45.65 -4.58 -2.50
C ASP A 188 -45.25 -5.63 -3.58
N GLU A 189 -44.05 -5.56 -4.12
CA GLU A 189 -43.51 -6.49 -5.13
C GLU A 189 -42.73 -7.65 -4.46
N GLY A 190 -42.64 -7.70 -3.13
CA GLY A 190 -41.92 -8.72 -2.36
C GLY A 190 -40.40 -8.49 -2.23
N GLY A 191 -39.88 -7.42 -2.80
CA GLY A 191 -38.51 -6.98 -2.64
C GLY A 191 -38.24 -6.33 -1.27
N VAL A 192 -37.01 -5.98 -0.97
CA VAL A 192 -36.67 -5.24 0.25
C VAL A 192 -37.21 -3.83 0.18
N ASP A 193 -37.94 -3.41 1.22
CA ASP A 193 -38.43 -2.03 1.34
C ASP A 193 -37.33 -1.12 1.94
N TYR A 194 -36.43 -0.64 1.09
CA TYR A 194 -35.37 0.29 1.51
C TYR A 194 -35.87 1.65 1.99
N THR A 195 -37.15 2.02 1.80
CA THR A 195 -37.67 3.27 2.37
C THR A 195 -37.66 3.26 3.89
N LYS A 196 -37.56 2.08 4.50
CA LYS A 196 -37.42 1.85 5.95
C LYS A 196 -35.94 1.84 6.42
N ASP A 197 -34.99 1.79 5.50
CA ASP A 197 -33.58 1.83 5.83
C ASP A 197 -33.08 3.26 6.09
N PHE A 198 -31.89 3.40 6.67
CA PHE A 198 -31.29 4.67 7.07
C PHE A 198 -31.24 5.69 5.92
N PHE A 199 -30.70 5.28 4.77
CA PHE A 199 -30.57 6.13 3.58
C PHE A 199 -31.83 6.16 2.69
N LYS A 200 -32.86 5.41 3.03
CA LYS A 200 -34.12 5.24 2.24
C LYS A 200 -33.89 4.74 0.81
N ARG A 201 -32.74 4.15 0.53
CA ARG A 201 -32.33 3.56 -0.75
C ARG A 201 -31.21 2.55 -0.52
N PRO A 202 -30.95 1.65 -1.47
CA PRO A 202 -29.77 0.78 -1.42
C PRO A 202 -28.47 1.59 -1.38
N VAL A 203 -27.56 1.22 -0.48
CA VAL A 203 -26.24 1.84 -0.32
C VAL A 203 -25.20 0.76 -0.12
N ASN A 204 -24.02 0.99 -0.67
CA ASN A 204 -22.90 0.07 -0.62
C ASN A 204 -21.63 0.77 -0.10
N LEU A 205 -20.62 -0.02 0.26
CA LEU A 205 -19.28 0.48 0.44
C LEU A 205 -18.62 0.70 -0.93
N THR A 206 -17.90 1.80 -1.08
CA THR A 206 -17.30 2.20 -2.35
C THR A 206 -16.20 1.23 -2.82
N VAL A 207 -16.11 1.04 -4.12
CA VAL A 207 -15.04 0.31 -4.81
C VAL A 207 -13.96 1.24 -5.38
N SER A 208 -14.21 2.57 -5.41
CA SER A 208 -13.32 3.62 -5.90
C SER A 208 -13.90 4.99 -5.55
N GLY A 209 -13.03 5.95 -5.30
CA GLY A 209 -13.40 7.36 -5.13
C GLY A 209 -13.35 8.18 -6.43
N GLN A 210 -13.13 7.53 -7.58
CA GLN A 210 -12.84 8.20 -8.85
C GLN A 210 -13.95 9.16 -9.30
N LEU A 211 -15.20 8.71 -9.34
CA LEU A 211 -16.29 9.51 -9.92
C LEU A 211 -16.51 10.82 -9.15
N GLU A 212 -16.45 10.77 -7.82
CA GLU A 212 -16.56 11.95 -6.97
C GLU A 212 -15.27 12.81 -7.04
N ALA A 213 -14.10 12.19 -7.22
CA ALA A 213 -12.86 12.92 -7.44
C ALA A 213 -12.86 13.67 -8.79
N GLU A 214 -13.46 13.11 -9.85
CA GLU A 214 -13.67 13.83 -11.11
C GLU A 214 -14.52 15.11 -10.89
N ALA A 215 -15.58 15.05 -10.07
CA ALA A 215 -16.38 16.22 -9.74
C ALA A 215 -15.54 17.29 -9.03
N MET A 216 -14.67 16.89 -8.11
CA MET A 216 -13.76 17.82 -7.43
C MET A 216 -12.69 18.39 -8.37
N ALA A 217 -12.18 17.58 -9.31
CA ALA A 217 -11.21 18.03 -10.32
C ALA A 217 -11.79 19.10 -11.24
N MET A 218 -13.08 19.01 -11.61
CA MET A 218 -13.78 20.01 -12.41
C MET A 218 -13.88 21.39 -11.71
N ALA A 219 -13.59 21.47 -10.42
CA ALA A 219 -13.61 22.71 -9.65
C ALA A 219 -12.20 23.12 -9.16
N LEU A 220 -11.34 22.17 -8.80
CA LEU A 220 -10.05 22.41 -8.14
C LEU A 220 -8.83 22.11 -9.04
N GLY A 221 -9.05 21.62 -10.26
CA GLY A 221 -8.00 21.29 -11.22
C GLY A 221 -7.38 19.92 -10.95
N ASN A 222 -6.27 19.88 -10.22
CA ASN A 222 -5.61 18.63 -9.85
C ASN A 222 -5.98 18.22 -8.43
N VAL A 223 -6.58 17.03 -8.28
CA VAL A 223 -6.97 16.48 -6.98
C VAL A 223 -6.48 15.05 -6.84
N TYR A 224 -6.42 14.53 -5.62
CA TYR A 224 -6.22 13.12 -5.38
C TYR A 224 -6.98 12.66 -4.14
N THR A 225 -7.40 11.40 -4.14
CA THR A 225 -7.88 10.70 -2.96
C THR A 225 -6.78 9.77 -2.44
N PHE A 226 -6.77 9.51 -1.17
CA PHE A 226 -6.07 8.41 -0.53
C PHE A 226 -7.03 7.82 0.49
N GLY A 227 -7.81 6.85 0.08
CA GLY A 227 -8.95 6.38 0.84
C GLY A 227 -9.16 4.88 0.80
N PRO A 228 -9.94 4.34 1.76
CA PRO A 228 -10.30 2.94 1.81
C PRO A 228 -11.27 2.60 0.68
N THR A 229 -11.07 1.42 0.10
CA THR A 229 -11.93 0.81 -0.93
C THR A 229 -12.27 -0.61 -0.51
N PHE A 230 -13.43 -1.09 -0.98
CA PHE A 230 -14.00 -2.35 -0.53
C PHE A 230 -14.49 -3.15 -1.73
N ARG A 231 -14.07 -4.43 -1.80
CA ARG A 231 -14.54 -5.35 -2.84
C ARG A 231 -14.94 -6.67 -2.21
N ALA A 232 -16.15 -7.13 -2.49
CA ALA A 232 -16.72 -8.36 -1.91
C ALA A 232 -16.37 -9.62 -2.74
N GLU A 233 -15.35 -9.55 -3.57
CA GLU A 233 -14.90 -10.66 -4.40
C GLU A 233 -14.51 -11.88 -3.54
N LYS A 234 -15.06 -13.06 -3.91
CA LYS A 234 -14.76 -14.32 -3.24
C LYS A 234 -13.45 -14.92 -3.74
N SER A 235 -12.37 -14.15 -3.66
CA SER A 235 -11.03 -14.58 -4.02
C SER A 235 -10.23 -15.01 -2.80
N TYR A 236 -9.56 -16.17 -2.91
CA TYR A 236 -8.72 -16.75 -1.85
C TYR A 236 -7.22 -16.63 -2.17
N ASP A 237 -6.86 -15.83 -3.15
CA ASP A 237 -5.48 -15.68 -3.57
C ASP A 237 -4.65 -14.77 -2.65
N THR A 238 -3.41 -14.51 -3.04
CA THR A 238 -2.45 -13.72 -2.26
C THR A 238 -2.48 -12.22 -2.57
N ARG A 239 -3.32 -11.77 -3.51
CA ARG A 239 -3.33 -10.41 -4.06
C ARG A 239 -4.60 -9.63 -3.76
N HIS A 240 -5.69 -10.31 -3.32
CA HIS A 240 -6.97 -9.70 -3.06
C HIS A 240 -7.23 -9.58 -1.56
N ALA A 241 -7.73 -8.43 -1.16
CA ALA A 241 -8.27 -8.12 0.16
C ALA A 241 -9.64 -7.48 0.00
N ALA A 242 -10.54 -7.70 0.96
CA ALA A 242 -11.87 -7.12 0.95
C ALA A 242 -11.86 -5.62 1.30
N GLU A 243 -10.84 -5.19 2.03
CA GLU A 243 -10.56 -3.79 2.39
C GLU A 243 -9.10 -3.48 2.08
N PHE A 244 -8.87 -2.43 1.31
CA PHE A 244 -7.54 -1.94 0.93
C PHE A 244 -7.60 -0.44 0.65
N TRP A 245 -6.47 0.21 0.38
CA TRP A 245 -6.41 1.64 0.14
C TRP A 245 -6.03 1.95 -1.30
N MET A 246 -6.72 2.93 -1.89
CA MET A 246 -6.42 3.43 -3.23
C MET A 246 -5.90 4.86 -3.18
N ILE A 247 -4.93 5.14 -4.04
CA ILE A 247 -4.52 6.50 -4.38
C ILE A 247 -5.05 6.78 -5.78
N GLU A 248 -5.92 7.78 -5.90
CA GLU A 248 -6.66 8.04 -7.13
C GLU A 248 -6.60 9.55 -7.47
N PRO A 249 -5.56 9.99 -8.19
CA PRO A 249 -5.50 11.36 -8.69
C PRO A 249 -6.39 11.54 -9.93
N GLU A 250 -7.03 12.72 -10.02
CA GLU A 250 -7.79 13.19 -11.16
C GLU A 250 -7.33 14.60 -11.54
N MET A 251 -7.06 14.80 -12.82
CA MET A 251 -6.43 16.02 -13.34
C MET A 251 -7.31 16.62 -14.44
N ALA A 252 -7.82 17.84 -14.23
CA ALA A 252 -8.51 18.59 -15.26
C ALA A 252 -7.49 19.13 -16.30
N PHE A 253 -7.96 19.35 -17.53
CA PHE A 253 -7.15 19.80 -18.67
C PHE A 253 -6.00 18.85 -19.03
N ALA A 254 -6.10 17.58 -18.65
CA ALA A 254 -5.11 16.56 -18.85
C ALA A 254 -5.57 15.53 -19.91
N ASP A 255 -4.63 15.02 -20.67
CA ASP A 255 -4.81 13.91 -21.59
C ASP A 255 -4.10 12.63 -21.11
N LEU A 256 -4.12 11.59 -21.93
CA LEU A 256 -3.44 10.33 -21.62
C LEU A 256 -1.93 10.55 -21.35
N ASN A 257 -1.24 11.40 -22.10
CA ASN A 257 0.19 11.66 -21.89
C ASN A 257 0.47 12.30 -20.53
N THR A 258 -0.34 13.25 -20.10
CA THR A 258 -0.25 13.89 -18.79
C THR A 258 -0.40 12.85 -17.66
N TYR A 259 -1.34 11.90 -17.82
CA TYR A 259 -1.46 10.78 -16.89
C TYR A 259 -0.18 9.94 -16.84
N LEU A 260 0.35 9.51 -18.00
CA LEU A 260 1.56 8.67 -18.05
C LEU A 260 2.75 9.35 -17.38
N GLU A 261 2.98 10.62 -17.67
CA GLU A 261 4.07 11.41 -17.08
C GLU A 261 3.93 11.57 -15.57
N THR A 262 2.72 11.85 -15.09
CA THR A 262 2.45 12.01 -13.65
C THR A 262 2.62 10.69 -12.89
N ALA A 263 2.12 9.57 -13.44
CA ALA A 263 2.25 8.25 -12.82
C ALA A 263 3.72 7.78 -12.79
N GLU A 264 4.48 8.02 -13.86
CA GLU A 264 5.92 7.75 -13.89
C GLU A 264 6.66 8.57 -12.84
N ALA A 265 6.44 9.88 -12.79
CA ALA A 265 7.08 10.79 -11.85
C ALA A 265 6.77 10.40 -10.39
N MET A 266 5.50 10.13 -10.08
CA MET A 266 5.07 9.68 -8.75
C MET A 266 5.76 8.37 -8.34
N THR A 267 5.78 7.39 -9.23
CA THR A 267 6.36 6.07 -8.92
C THR A 267 7.86 6.16 -8.66
N ARG A 268 8.58 6.91 -9.50
CA ARG A 268 10.02 7.16 -9.32
C ARG A 268 10.30 7.90 -8.02
N TYR A 269 9.51 8.93 -7.71
CA TYR A 269 9.64 9.70 -6.48
C TYR A 269 9.46 8.85 -5.23
N VAL A 270 8.37 8.09 -5.16
CA VAL A 270 8.05 7.26 -3.98
C VAL A 270 9.12 6.18 -3.77
N ILE A 271 9.56 5.52 -4.84
CA ILE A 271 10.60 4.50 -4.73
C ILE A 271 11.93 5.12 -4.28
N ARG A 272 12.34 6.27 -4.85
CA ARG A 272 13.55 6.98 -4.42
C ARG A 272 13.45 7.41 -2.97
N TYR A 273 12.31 7.98 -2.58
CA TYR A 273 12.07 8.36 -1.19
C TYR A 273 12.25 7.18 -0.21
N LEU A 274 11.72 6.00 -0.56
CA LEU A 274 11.87 4.81 0.28
C LEU A 274 13.30 4.28 0.32
N LEU A 275 14.03 4.29 -0.80
CA LEU A 275 15.45 3.93 -0.83
C LEU A 275 16.29 4.82 0.09
N ASP A 276 15.98 6.12 0.11
CA ASP A 276 16.72 7.11 0.90
C ASP A 276 16.32 7.11 2.40
N ASN A 277 15.04 6.84 2.72
CA ASN A 277 14.51 6.99 4.08
C ASN A 277 14.23 5.67 4.82
N CYS A 278 14.26 4.52 4.12
CA CYS A 278 14.05 3.19 4.69
C CYS A 278 15.19 2.19 4.37
N PRO A 279 16.48 2.61 4.40
CA PRO A 279 17.56 1.74 3.92
C PRO A 279 17.70 0.46 4.75
N ASP A 280 17.47 0.52 6.06
CA ASP A 280 17.60 -0.64 6.95
C ASP A 280 16.46 -1.65 6.76
N GLU A 281 15.24 -1.16 6.60
CA GLU A 281 14.05 -1.96 6.33
C GLU A 281 14.14 -2.63 4.95
N LEU A 282 14.55 -1.88 3.93
CA LEU A 282 14.71 -2.42 2.58
C LEU A 282 15.90 -3.42 2.51
N ALA A 283 16.99 -3.17 3.23
CA ALA A 283 18.10 -4.15 3.35
C ALA A 283 17.61 -5.46 3.99
N PHE A 284 16.74 -5.37 5.02
CA PHE A 284 16.12 -6.55 5.61
C PHE A 284 15.26 -7.32 4.59
N PHE A 285 14.41 -6.64 3.83
CA PHE A 285 13.59 -7.30 2.81
C PHE A 285 14.41 -7.87 1.67
N ASN A 286 15.44 -7.15 1.22
CA ASN A 286 16.38 -7.65 0.20
C ASN A 286 17.11 -8.93 0.65
N GLN A 287 17.44 -9.04 1.93
CA GLN A 287 18.11 -10.21 2.48
C GLN A 287 17.18 -11.42 2.66
N PHE A 288 15.96 -11.20 3.14
CA PHE A 288 15.10 -12.28 3.64
C PHE A 288 13.88 -12.62 2.77
N PHE A 289 13.48 -11.72 1.86
CA PHE A 289 12.29 -11.89 1.01
C PHE A 289 12.65 -11.94 -0.48
N ASP A 290 13.40 -10.97 -0.97
CA ASP A 290 13.74 -10.86 -2.39
C ASP A 290 15.15 -10.30 -2.57
N LYS A 291 16.11 -11.15 -2.89
CA LYS A 291 17.53 -10.78 -3.02
C LYS A 291 17.84 -9.77 -4.13
N GLY A 292 16.92 -9.60 -5.09
CA GLY A 292 17.02 -8.61 -6.17
C GLY A 292 16.23 -7.32 -5.92
N LEU A 293 15.65 -7.15 -4.72
CA LEU A 293 14.71 -6.07 -4.41
C LEU A 293 15.34 -4.68 -4.65
N ILE A 294 16.45 -4.40 -4.03
CA ILE A 294 17.08 -3.06 -4.10
C ILE A 294 17.52 -2.76 -5.54
N GLU A 295 18.13 -3.71 -6.23
CA GLU A 295 18.54 -3.55 -7.64
C GLU A 295 17.32 -3.22 -8.54
N ARG A 296 16.22 -3.94 -8.36
CA ARG A 296 14.97 -3.69 -9.08
C ARG A 296 14.38 -2.32 -8.78
N LEU A 297 14.37 -1.90 -7.51
CA LEU A 297 13.87 -0.59 -7.11
C LEU A 297 14.75 0.55 -7.66
N GLU A 298 16.06 0.40 -7.63
CA GLU A 298 16.99 1.36 -8.25
C GLU A 298 16.79 1.45 -9.76
N LEU A 299 16.59 0.33 -10.44
CA LEU A 299 16.25 0.32 -11.87
C LEU A 299 15.00 1.15 -12.15
N VAL A 300 13.91 0.93 -11.41
CA VAL A 300 12.64 1.65 -11.62
C VAL A 300 12.80 3.13 -11.29
N ALA A 301 13.48 3.48 -10.20
CA ALA A 301 13.68 4.87 -9.79
C ALA A 301 14.55 5.69 -10.77
N SER A 302 15.39 5.02 -11.59
CA SER A 302 16.33 5.68 -12.51
C SER A 302 16.01 5.53 -13.99
N SER A 303 15.10 4.61 -14.38
CA SER A 303 14.76 4.37 -15.78
C SER A 303 13.70 5.33 -16.30
N ASP A 304 13.72 5.61 -17.59
CA ASP A 304 12.55 6.06 -18.34
C ASP A 304 11.64 4.87 -18.60
N PHE A 305 10.34 5.07 -18.47
CA PHE A 305 9.38 3.99 -18.69
C PHE A 305 9.08 3.84 -20.19
N ALA A 306 9.07 2.60 -20.67
CA ALA A 306 8.69 2.32 -22.04
C ALA A 306 7.18 2.57 -22.25
N ARG A 307 6.80 2.84 -23.50
CA ARG A 307 5.40 2.97 -23.92
C ARG A 307 5.16 2.06 -25.11
N VAL A 308 4.08 1.31 -25.09
CA VAL A 308 3.68 0.40 -26.15
C VAL A 308 2.16 0.36 -26.23
N THR A 309 1.58 0.33 -27.44
CA THR A 309 0.14 0.13 -27.56
C THR A 309 -0.24 -1.31 -27.22
N TYR A 310 -1.45 -1.53 -26.76
CA TYR A 310 -1.96 -2.90 -26.52
C TYR A 310 -1.84 -3.75 -27.78
N THR A 311 -2.17 -3.20 -28.95
CA THR A 311 -2.05 -3.92 -30.22
C THR A 311 -0.62 -4.38 -30.49
N ASP A 312 0.37 -3.49 -30.34
CA ASP A 312 1.77 -3.84 -30.51
C ASP A 312 2.27 -4.81 -29.43
N ALA A 313 1.80 -4.64 -28.17
CA ALA A 313 2.12 -5.56 -27.09
C ALA A 313 1.63 -6.98 -27.38
N ILE A 314 0.40 -7.15 -27.91
CA ILE A 314 -0.13 -8.44 -28.35
C ILE A 314 0.75 -9.05 -29.46
N GLU A 315 1.18 -8.29 -30.45
CA GLU A 315 2.06 -8.79 -31.51
C GLU A 315 3.46 -9.20 -30.99
N LEU A 316 3.97 -8.50 -29.97
CA LEU A 316 5.21 -8.90 -29.29
C LEU A 316 5.03 -10.21 -28.50
N LEU A 317 3.92 -10.34 -27.77
CA LEU A 317 3.61 -11.50 -26.94
C LEU A 317 3.31 -12.75 -27.78
N LYS A 318 2.62 -12.61 -28.92
CA LYS A 318 2.34 -13.71 -29.84
C LYS A 318 3.59 -14.47 -30.31
N LYS A 319 4.75 -13.80 -30.36
CA LYS A 319 6.01 -14.46 -30.73
C LYS A 319 6.46 -15.51 -29.69
N ASN A 320 5.94 -15.47 -28.49
CA ASN A 320 6.21 -16.43 -27.41
C ASN A 320 4.95 -17.17 -26.94
N ASN A 321 3.86 -17.10 -27.70
CA ASN A 321 2.53 -17.56 -27.27
C ASN A 321 2.53 -19.03 -26.83
N ASP A 322 3.31 -19.88 -27.49
CA ASP A 322 3.37 -21.32 -27.19
C ASP A 322 3.86 -21.62 -25.76
N ASN A 323 4.64 -20.73 -25.17
CA ASN A 323 5.21 -20.86 -23.82
C ASN A 323 4.32 -20.28 -22.71
N PHE A 324 3.24 -19.57 -23.06
CA PHE A 324 2.31 -19.03 -22.07
C PHE A 324 1.26 -20.05 -21.66
N GLN A 325 0.87 -20.03 -20.38
CA GLN A 325 -0.25 -20.82 -19.87
C GLN A 325 -1.57 -20.32 -20.48
N TYR A 326 -1.73 -19.01 -20.53
CA TYR A 326 -2.88 -18.35 -21.16
C TYR A 326 -2.48 -17.78 -22.50
N LYS A 327 -3.14 -18.22 -23.57
CA LYS A 327 -2.84 -17.73 -24.92
C LYS A 327 -3.33 -16.30 -25.09
N VAL A 328 -2.49 -15.46 -25.73
CA VAL A 328 -2.88 -14.07 -26.02
C VAL A 328 -3.50 -13.97 -27.41
N GLU A 329 -4.62 -13.26 -27.46
CA GLU A 329 -5.27 -12.80 -28.68
C GLU A 329 -5.72 -11.36 -28.51
N TRP A 330 -5.90 -10.63 -29.60
CA TRP A 330 -6.40 -9.26 -29.52
C TRP A 330 -7.82 -9.25 -28.94
N GLY A 331 -8.06 -8.40 -27.93
CA GLY A 331 -9.34 -8.33 -27.23
C GLY A 331 -9.38 -9.12 -25.92
N THR A 332 -8.31 -9.84 -25.54
CA THR A 332 -8.22 -10.56 -24.25
C THR A 332 -7.47 -9.75 -23.21
N ASP A 333 -7.85 -9.89 -21.94
CA ASP A 333 -7.10 -9.29 -20.84
C ASP A 333 -5.70 -9.88 -20.72
N LEU A 334 -4.70 -9.03 -20.51
CA LEU A 334 -3.35 -9.46 -20.20
C LEU A 334 -3.32 -10.13 -18.82
N GLN A 335 -2.70 -11.30 -18.76
CA GLN A 335 -2.46 -11.99 -17.50
C GLN A 335 -1.09 -11.61 -16.94
N THR A 336 -0.87 -11.79 -15.66
CA THR A 336 0.41 -11.44 -15.00
C THR A 336 1.64 -12.03 -15.69
N GLU A 337 1.53 -13.23 -16.31
CA GLU A 337 2.65 -13.81 -17.05
C GLU A 337 3.02 -12.99 -18.30
N HIS A 338 2.01 -12.42 -18.98
CA HIS A 338 2.19 -11.55 -20.14
C HIS A 338 2.83 -10.21 -19.75
N GLU A 339 2.31 -9.59 -18.68
CA GLU A 339 2.80 -8.32 -18.14
C GLU A 339 4.26 -8.43 -17.69
N ARG A 340 4.60 -9.49 -16.97
CA ARG A 340 5.96 -9.77 -16.56
C ARG A 340 6.88 -10.07 -17.74
N TYR A 341 6.39 -10.78 -18.76
CA TYR A 341 7.17 -11.04 -19.95
C TYR A 341 7.51 -9.74 -20.70
N LEU A 342 6.57 -8.81 -20.80
CA LEU A 342 6.82 -7.48 -21.38
C LEU A 342 7.90 -6.73 -20.57
N THR A 343 7.78 -6.66 -19.26
CA THR A 343 8.67 -5.87 -18.40
C THR A 343 10.04 -6.53 -18.17
N GLU A 344 10.12 -7.86 -18.09
CA GLU A 344 11.34 -8.59 -17.71
C GLU A 344 12.13 -9.13 -18.92
N GLN A 345 11.45 -9.48 -20.00
CA GLN A 345 12.12 -10.12 -21.16
C GLN A 345 12.24 -9.17 -22.35
N ILE A 346 11.18 -8.41 -22.67
CA ILE A 346 11.16 -7.54 -23.86
C ILE A 346 11.79 -6.19 -23.57
N PHE A 347 11.20 -5.42 -22.66
CA PHE A 347 11.64 -4.04 -22.39
C PHE A 347 12.72 -3.94 -21.31
N LYS A 348 12.79 -4.89 -20.38
CA LYS A 348 13.71 -4.95 -19.23
C LYS A 348 13.66 -3.70 -18.36
N LYS A 349 12.49 -3.09 -18.26
CA LYS A 349 12.18 -1.88 -17.48
C LYS A 349 10.66 -1.72 -17.35
N PRO A 350 10.16 -0.76 -16.55
CA PRO A 350 8.73 -0.47 -16.50
C PRO A 350 8.16 -0.08 -17.87
N VAL A 351 6.89 -0.45 -18.10
CA VAL A 351 6.22 -0.27 -19.39
C VAL A 351 4.81 0.22 -19.17
N PHE A 352 4.40 1.25 -19.90
CA PHE A 352 2.99 1.58 -20.07
C PHE A 352 2.46 0.83 -21.30
N VAL A 353 1.39 0.06 -21.12
CA VAL A 353 0.59 -0.48 -22.20
C VAL A 353 -0.61 0.42 -22.39
N THR A 354 -0.82 0.97 -23.59
CA THR A 354 -1.85 1.97 -23.88
C THR A 354 -2.86 1.49 -24.90
N ASP A 355 -3.97 2.21 -25.02
CA ASP A 355 -4.96 2.02 -26.10
C ASP A 355 -5.55 0.61 -26.14
N TYR A 356 -6.14 0.22 -25.00
CA TYR A 356 -6.79 -1.08 -24.84
C TYR A 356 -8.10 -1.18 -25.62
N PRO A 357 -8.53 -2.42 -26.01
CA PRO A 357 -9.86 -2.64 -26.57
C PRO A 357 -10.96 -2.12 -25.63
N LYS A 358 -11.95 -1.42 -26.20
CA LYS A 358 -13.04 -0.83 -25.42
C LYS A 358 -13.92 -1.86 -24.68
N GLU A 359 -13.99 -3.09 -25.21
CA GLU A 359 -14.82 -4.17 -24.68
C GLU A 359 -14.37 -4.66 -23.30
N ILE A 360 -13.06 -4.55 -23.01
CA ILE A 360 -12.46 -5.02 -21.77
C ILE A 360 -12.15 -3.90 -20.77
N LYS A 361 -12.59 -2.68 -21.06
CA LYS A 361 -12.32 -1.50 -20.20
C LYS A 361 -13.62 -0.80 -19.81
N ALA A 362 -13.56 0.02 -18.73
CA ALA A 362 -14.70 0.66 -18.11
C ALA A 362 -15.38 1.72 -19.01
N PHE A 363 -16.63 2.03 -18.70
CA PHE A 363 -17.50 2.89 -19.51
C PHE A 363 -17.04 4.34 -19.61
N TYR A 364 -16.34 4.83 -18.59
CA TYR A 364 -15.92 6.24 -18.48
C TYR A 364 -14.62 6.56 -19.23
N MET A 365 -13.97 5.58 -19.83
CA MET A 365 -12.72 5.77 -20.54
C MET A 365 -12.95 6.34 -21.94
N ARG A 366 -12.15 7.34 -22.32
CA ARG A 366 -12.28 8.04 -23.60
C ARG A 366 -12.11 7.10 -24.79
N GLN A 367 -13.10 7.04 -25.66
CA GLN A 367 -13.02 6.25 -26.89
C GLN A 367 -12.10 6.94 -27.92
N ASN A 368 -11.17 6.19 -28.48
CA ASN A 368 -10.28 6.65 -29.55
C ASN A 368 -11.01 6.80 -30.89
N GLU A 369 -10.40 7.52 -31.82
CA GLU A 369 -10.97 7.80 -33.15
C GLU A 369 -11.16 6.54 -34.01
N ASP A 370 -10.47 5.44 -33.68
CA ASP A 370 -10.59 4.15 -34.37
C ASP A 370 -11.90 3.42 -34.06
N GLY A 371 -12.65 3.88 -33.05
CA GLY A 371 -13.90 3.28 -32.58
C GLY A 371 -13.76 1.89 -31.93
N LYS A 372 -12.54 1.39 -31.75
CA LYS A 372 -12.22 0.05 -31.23
C LYS A 372 -11.49 0.10 -29.90
N THR A 373 -10.68 1.12 -29.68
CA THR A 373 -9.85 1.26 -28.49
C THR A 373 -10.27 2.43 -27.62
N VAL A 374 -9.76 2.47 -26.40
CA VAL A 374 -9.93 3.56 -25.45
C VAL A 374 -8.58 4.06 -24.99
N ALA A 375 -8.49 5.35 -24.64
CA ALA A 375 -7.30 5.99 -24.11
C ALA A 375 -7.04 5.57 -22.65
N ALA A 376 -6.93 4.28 -22.43
CA ALA A 376 -6.54 3.65 -21.17
C ALA A 376 -5.05 3.33 -21.18
N ALA A 377 -4.46 3.25 -20.01
CA ALA A 377 -3.11 2.73 -19.84
C ALA A 377 -2.96 2.00 -18.52
N ASP A 378 -2.19 0.90 -18.55
CA ASP A 378 -1.74 0.19 -17.37
C ASP A 378 -0.23 0.31 -17.27
N MET A 379 0.29 0.70 -16.10
CA MET A 379 1.71 0.76 -15.80
C MET A 379 2.15 -0.58 -15.23
N LEU A 380 3.01 -1.26 -15.97
CA LEU A 380 3.57 -2.55 -15.61
C LEU A 380 4.99 -2.38 -15.06
N VAL A 381 5.32 -3.10 -13.99
CA VAL A 381 6.65 -3.11 -13.40
C VAL A 381 7.22 -4.53 -13.30
N PRO A 382 8.56 -4.71 -13.39
CA PRO A 382 9.17 -6.03 -13.23
C PRO A 382 8.84 -6.65 -11.87
N GLY A 383 8.56 -7.94 -11.83
CA GLY A 383 8.29 -8.71 -10.62
C GLY A 383 6.82 -8.86 -10.24
N ILE A 384 5.97 -7.86 -10.51
CA ILE A 384 4.56 -7.90 -10.10
C ILE A 384 3.57 -7.78 -11.28
N GLY A 385 3.96 -7.16 -12.39
CA GLY A 385 3.07 -6.81 -13.50
C GLY A 385 2.39 -5.46 -13.27
N GLU A 386 1.09 -5.36 -13.49
CA GLU A 386 0.32 -4.13 -13.33
C GLU A 386 0.42 -3.57 -11.91
N LEU A 387 0.84 -2.30 -11.79
CA LEU A 387 0.90 -1.54 -10.56
C LEU A 387 -0.11 -0.38 -10.53
N ILE A 388 -0.33 0.28 -11.66
CA ILE A 388 -1.25 1.40 -11.83
C ILE A 388 -2.11 1.15 -13.06
N GLY A 389 -3.40 1.40 -12.95
CA GLY A 389 -4.34 1.45 -14.08
C GLY A 389 -5.03 2.80 -14.14
N GLY A 390 -5.26 3.33 -15.35
CA GLY A 390 -5.91 4.61 -15.53
C GLY A 390 -6.29 4.92 -16.96
N SER A 391 -6.82 6.12 -17.18
CA SER A 391 -7.23 6.56 -18.52
C SER A 391 -7.39 8.08 -18.62
N GLN A 392 -7.41 8.58 -19.82
CA GLN A 392 -8.17 9.79 -20.11
C GLN A 392 -9.66 9.46 -19.98
N ARG A 393 -10.43 10.36 -19.37
CA ARG A 393 -11.86 10.19 -19.13
C ARG A 393 -12.66 10.67 -20.35
N GLU A 394 -13.82 10.09 -20.59
CA GLU A 394 -14.69 10.52 -21.70
C GLU A 394 -15.34 11.86 -21.36
N GLU A 395 -14.94 12.89 -22.07
CA GLU A 395 -15.43 14.26 -21.90
C GLU A 395 -16.64 14.60 -22.80
N ARG A 396 -16.92 13.76 -23.81
CA ARG A 396 -18.03 13.96 -24.76
C ARG A 396 -19.30 13.29 -24.23
N LEU A 397 -20.29 14.13 -23.94
CA LEU A 397 -21.56 13.68 -23.31
C LEU A 397 -22.28 12.58 -24.11
N ASP A 398 -22.42 12.82 -25.42
CA ASP A 398 -23.14 11.91 -26.33
C ASP A 398 -22.44 10.54 -26.43
N VAL A 399 -21.13 10.53 -26.45
CA VAL A 399 -20.33 9.29 -26.50
C VAL A 399 -20.44 8.53 -25.19
N LEU A 400 -20.33 9.23 -24.03
CA LEU A 400 -20.48 8.64 -22.71
C LEU A 400 -21.88 8.03 -22.49
N GLU A 401 -22.93 8.78 -22.83
CA GLU A 401 -24.33 8.28 -22.71
C GLU A 401 -24.57 7.07 -23.63
N SER A 402 -24.01 7.10 -24.83
CA SER A 402 -24.10 5.98 -25.79
C SER A 402 -23.44 4.73 -25.21
N ARG A 403 -22.24 4.89 -24.64
CA ARG A 403 -21.51 3.77 -24.04
C ARG A 403 -22.20 3.21 -22.80
N MET A 404 -22.77 4.06 -21.97
CA MET A 404 -23.56 3.63 -20.81
C MET A 404 -24.78 2.81 -21.24
N LYS A 405 -25.49 3.25 -22.27
CA LYS A 405 -26.63 2.50 -22.84
C LYS A 405 -26.21 1.16 -23.45
N GLU A 406 -25.12 1.14 -24.21
CA GLU A 406 -24.54 -0.10 -24.77
C GLU A 406 -24.26 -1.14 -23.69
N LEU A 407 -23.79 -0.69 -22.53
CA LEU A 407 -23.46 -1.54 -21.38
C LEU A 407 -24.67 -1.81 -20.45
N GLY A 408 -25.85 -1.28 -20.76
CA GLY A 408 -27.07 -1.49 -19.99
C GLY A 408 -27.10 -0.77 -18.63
N LEU A 409 -26.31 0.32 -18.47
CA LEU A 409 -26.31 1.12 -17.27
C LEU A 409 -27.57 2.01 -17.20
N ASN A 410 -28.14 2.11 -16.01
CA ASN A 410 -29.21 3.07 -15.76
C ASN A 410 -28.63 4.48 -15.64
N THR A 411 -28.76 5.30 -16.67
CA THR A 411 -28.22 6.66 -16.70
C THR A 411 -28.76 7.57 -15.59
N ALA A 412 -29.95 7.27 -15.04
CA ALA A 412 -30.54 8.05 -13.94
C ALA A 412 -29.71 7.98 -12.65
N ASP A 413 -29.02 6.87 -12.41
CA ASP A 413 -28.15 6.70 -11.25
C ASP A 413 -26.84 7.51 -11.36
N TYR A 414 -26.51 7.94 -12.59
CA TYR A 414 -25.30 8.71 -12.92
C TYR A 414 -25.59 10.10 -13.46
N ASP A 415 -26.80 10.62 -13.30
CA ASP A 415 -27.20 11.93 -13.87
C ASP A 415 -26.28 13.06 -13.36
N TRP A 416 -25.93 13.03 -12.08
CA TRP A 416 -24.98 13.95 -11.48
C TRP A 416 -23.57 13.88 -12.11
N TYR A 417 -23.14 12.69 -12.54
CA TYR A 417 -21.86 12.47 -13.20
C TYR A 417 -21.89 12.95 -14.67
N LEU A 418 -23.02 12.77 -15.34
CA LEU A 418 -23.26 13.32 -16.67
C LEU A 418 -23.30 14.85 -16.67
N ASP A 419 -23.73 15.49 -15.58
CA ASP A 419 -23.68 16.95 -15.42
C ASP A 419 -22.27 17.52 -15.53
N LEU A 420 -21.24 16.76 -15.15
CA LEU A 420 -19.86 17.17 -15.35
C LEU A 420 -19.47 17.31 -16.84
N ARG A 421 -20.25 16.70 -17.73
CA ARG A 421 -20.10 16.83 -19.20
C ARG A 421 -21.04 17.86 -19.79
N ARG A 422 -22.18 18.12 -19.15
CA ARG A 422 -23.15 19.14 -19.56
C ARG A 422 -22.68 20.56 -19.24
N TYR A 423 -21.97 20.71 -18.12
CA TYR A 423 -21.64 22.03 -17.56
C TYR A 423 -20.11 22.22 -17.48
N GLY A 424 -19.53 22.75 -18.58
CA GLY A 424 -18.12 23.12 -18.61
C GLY A 424 -17.14 21.95 -18.72
N SER A 425 -17.49 20.93 -19.48
CA SER A 425 -16.63 19.75 -19.71
C SER A 425 -15.27 20.12 -20.27
N VAL A 426 -14.25 19.43 -19.77
CA VAL A 426 -12.86 19.55 -20.26
C VAL A 426 -12.24 18.15 -20.37
N LYS A 427 -11.20 18.04 -21.20
CA LYS A 427 -10.34 16.85 -21.14
C LYS A 427 -9.81 16.68 -19.72
N HIS A 428 -9.89 15.48 -19.18
CA HIS A 428 -9.34 15.15 -17.88
C HIS A 428 -8.90 13.70 -17.86
N ALA A 429 -7.97 13.38 -16.98
CA ALA A 429 -7.37 12.07 -16.89
C ALA A 429 -7.03 11.75 -15.42
N GLY A 430 -7.02 10.47 -15.11
CA GLY A 430 -6.66 10.01 -13.78
C GLY A 430 -6.27 8.54 -13.77
N TYR A 431 -5.82 8.08 -12.61
CA TYR A 431 -5.39 6.70 -12.43
C TYR A 431 -5.60 6.22 -11.00
N GLY A 432 -5.54 4.90 -10.83
CA GLY A 432 -5.60 4.26 -9.52
C GLY A 432 -4.33 3.48 -9.21
N LEU A 433 -3.78 3.71 -8.03
CA LEU A 433 -2.70 2.91 -7.46
C LEU A 433 -3.21 2.19 -6.21
N GLY A 434 -3.23 0.87 -6.24
CA GLY A 434 -3.46 0.05 -5.04
C GLY A 434 -2.29 0.17 -4.07
N PHE A 435 -2.51 0.77 -2.89
CA PHE A 435 -1.43 1.03 -1.94
C PHE A 435 -0.76 -0.25 -1.45
N GLU A 436 -1.54 -1.28 -1.17
CA GLU A 436 -1.02 -2.58 -0.75
C GLU A 436 -0.20 -3.26 -1.84
N ARG A 437 -0.59 -3.09 -3.12
CA ARG A 437 0.17 -3.62 -4.25
C ARG A 437 1.53 -2.94 -4.36
N LEU A 438 1.58 -1.61 -4.17
CA LEU A 438 2.85 -0.88 -4.05
C LEU A 438 3.71 -1.41 -2.90
N LEU A 439 3.11 -1.64 -1.72
CA LEU A 439 3.84 -2.16 -0.56
C LEU A 439 4.39 -3.57 -0.79
N MET A 440 3.61 -4.45 -1.40
CA MET A 440 4.11 -5.77 -1.82
C MET A 440 5.29 -5.63 -2.77
N TYR A 441 5.22 -4.71 -3.71
CA TYR A 441 6.27 -4.44 -4.68
C TYR A 441 7.57 -3.98 -4.02
N VAL A 442 7.50 -2.96 -3.14
CA VAL A 442 8.69 -2.35 -2.52
C VAL A 442 9.26 -3.14 -1.34
N THR A 443 8.57 -4.16 -0.86
CA THR A 443 9.04 -5.04 0.23
C THR A 443 9.38 -6.45 -0.21
N GLY A 444 8.90 -6.87 -1.39
CA GLY A 444 8.99 -8.27 -1.83
C GLY A 444 8.11 -9.23 -1.03
N ILE A 445 7.21 -8.73 -0.18
CA ILE A 445 6.26 -9.56 0.58
C ILE A 445 5.22 -10.13 -0.41
N PRO A 446 5.06 -11.47 -0.49
CA PRO A 446 4.26 -12.08 -1.54
C PRO A 446 2.75 -12.10 -1.27
N ASN A 447 2.29 -11.70 -0.10
CA ASN A 447 0.88 -11.81 0.31
C ASN A 447 0.36 -10.49 0.87
N ILE A 448 -0.72 -9.99 0.29
CA ILE A 448 -1.37 -8.71 0.66
C ILE A 448 -1.74 -8.64 2.15
N ARG A 449 -2.11 -9.77 2.77
CA ARG A 449 -2.43 -9.86 4.21
C ARG A 449 -1.26 -9.44 5.11
N ASP A 450 -0.05 -9.46 4.59
CA ASP A 450 1.17 -9.22 5.36
C ASP A 450 1.71 -7.78 5.22
N VAL A 451 1.09 -6.99 4.36
CA VAL A 451 1.34 -5.54 4.26
C VAL A 451 0.20 -4.69 4.83
N ILE A 452 -0.87 -5.32 5.30
CA ILE A 452 -2.02 -4.70 5.97
C ILE A 452 -1.93 -4.99 7.48
N PRO A 453 -2.03 -4.00 8.38
CA PRO A 453 -1.97 -4.22 9.82
C PRO A 453 -2.99 -5.24 10.34
N PHE A 454 -4.26 -5.06 9.97
CA PHE A 454 -5.39 -5.94 10.32
C PHE A 454 -6.16 -6.29 9.04
N PRO A 455 -5.72 -7.30 8.27
CA PRO A 455 -6.30 -7.61 6.97
C PRO A 455 -7.73 -8.13 7.07
N ARG A 456 -8.57 -7.71 6.12
CA ARG A 456 -9.92 -8.24 5.89
C ARG A 456 -9.94 -8.92 4.54
N THR A 457 -10.24 -10.20 4.53
CA THR A 457 -10.24 -11.03 3.31
C THR A 457 -11.42 -11.98 3.32
N CYS A 458 -11.75 -12.59 2.20
CA CYS A 458 -12.77 -13.62 2.16
C CYS A 458 -12.44 -14.75 3.16
N GLY A 459 -13.39 -15.02 4.07
CA GLY A 459 -13.22 -16.01 5.15
C GLY A 459 -12.23 -15.63 6.26
N GLY A 460 -11.70 -14.39 6.29
CA GLY A 460 -10.75 -13.92 7.31
C GLY A 460 -11.11 -12.53 7.85
N PHE A 461 -11.17 -12.42 9.19
CA PHE A 461 -11.52 -11.17 9.88
C PHE A 461 -10.57 -10.89 11.05
#